data_f621ea9c4b69334e6861e058edbe03e5
#
_entry.id   f621ea9c4b69334e6861e058edbe03e5
#
_cell.length_a   1.000
_cell.length_b   1.000
_cell.length_c   1.000
_cell.angle_alpha   90.00
_cell.angle_beta   90.00
_cell.angle_gamma   90.00
#
_symmetry.space_group_name_H-M   'P 1'
#
loop_
_entity.id
_entity.type
_entity.pdbx_description
1 polymer ?
#
loop_
_entity_poly.entity_id
_entity_poly.type
_entity_poly.pdbx_seq_one_letter_code
_entity_poly.pdbx_strand_id
1 'polypeptide(L)'
;MLKAYKYRIYPNTEQRIQIAKTLGCCRFVYNCTLAYRKEMYEEKKKSVSKTECNNYCNRELKKENEWLREVDKFALTNAIYNMDAAYQKFFKEHTGYPKFKSKHDSHKSYTTNFTNDNITVDFERNKIKLPKLREVKAKLHRNFSGQIKSATVSLTPSGKYYVSLLVETEHEELPHINHNTGLDLGIKDLCITSDGKKYINPKIIKKHEKKLVRLQRQLAHKEKRSQNYYKTRKKIALCHEKITNTRKDYLHKMSHEIISENQVIVSEDLQIKNMVKNHRLAKSISDVSWYELTRQLEYKACLLYTSPSPRDS
;
A
#
# COMPACT_ATOMS: atom_id res chain seq x y z
N MET A 1 15.16 0.05 13.58
CA MET A 1 13.74 -0.10 13.25
C MET A 1 13.48 -0.31 11.75
N LEU A 2 12.29 -0.78 11.35
CA LEU A 2 11.95 -0.94 9.94
C LEU A 2 11.17 0.25 9.40
N LYS A 3 11.69 0.91 8.37
CA LYS A 3 11.08 2.09 7.73
C LYS A 3 10.91 1.89 6.23
N ALA A 4 9.77 2.29 5.67
CA ALA A 4 9.49 2.12 4.25
C ALA A 4 9.69 3.44 3.48
N TYR A 5 10.54 3.42 2.46
CA TYR A 5 10.81 4.54 1.57
C TYR A 5 10.19 4.29 0.20
N LYS A 6 9.24 5.13 -0.20
CA LYS A 6 8.52 4.97 -1.46
C LYS A 6 8.96 6.00 -2.49
N TYR A 7 9.45 5.50 -3.63
CA TYR A 7 9.94 6.32 -4.74
C TYR A 7 9.14 6.05 -6.01
N ARG A 8 8.96 7.09 -6.82
CA ARG A 8 8.44 6.92 -8.17
C ARG A 8 9.56 6.44 -9.10
N ILE A 9 9.29 5.41 -9.89
CA ILE A 9 10.23 4.87 -10.88
C ILE A 9 9.70 5.07 -12.31
N TYR A 10 10.64 5.15 -13.25
CA TYR A 10 10.37 5.42 -14.67
C TYR A 10 10.97 4.28 -15.52
N PRO A 11 10.35 3.09 -15.52
CA PRO A 11 10.85 1.96 -16.28
C PRO A 11 10.74 2.23 -17.80
N ASN A 12 11.76 1.79 -18.56
CA ASN A 12 11.74 1.77 -20.02
C ASN A 12 10.77 0.69 -20.53
N THR A 13 10.67 0.53 -21.86
CA THR A 13 9.71 -0.43 -22.45
C THR A 13 9.98 -1.86 -22.05
N GLU A 14 11.23 -2.31 -22.08
CA GLU A 14 11.64 -3.68 -21.70
C GLU A 14 11.35 -3.94 -20.21
N GLN A 15 11.70 -2.98 -19.35
CA GLN A 15 11.43 -3.05 -17.92
C GLN A 15 9.93 -3.09 -17.60
N ARG A 16 9.09 -2.36 -18.36
CA ARG A 16 7.62 -2.42 -18.23
C ARG A 16 7.10 -3.79 -18.61
N ILE A 17 7.62 -4.41 -19.68
CA ILE A 17 7.27 -5.76 -20.07
C ILE A 17 7.66 -6.74 -18.96
N GLN A 18 8.87 -6.62 -18.42
CA GLN A 18 9.34 -7.50 -17.34
C GLN A 18 8.53 -7.34 -16.05
N ILE A 19 8.15 -6.10 -15.68
CA ILE A 19 7.25 -5.85 -14.54
C ILE A 19 5.88 -6.50 -14.80
N ALA A 20 5.33 -6.35 -16.01
CA ALA A 20 4.04 -6.96 -16.37
C ALA A 20 4.08 -8.49 -16.32
N LYS A 21 5.16 -9.11 -16.83
CA LYS A 21 5.41 -10.56 -16.71
C LYS A 21 5.45 -10.96 -15.22
N THR A 22 6.24 -10.29 -14.40
CA THR A 22 6.37 -10.60 -12.96
C THR A 22 5.02 -10.50 -12.24
N LEU A 23 4.24 -9.45 -12.48
CA LEU A 23 2.90 -9.29 -11.93
C LEU A 23 1.94 -10.41 -12.38
N GLY A 24 2.05 -10.84 -13.64
CA GLY A 24 1.29 -11.97 -14.20
C GLY A 24 1.64 -13.28 -13.52
N CYS A 25 2.94 -13.58 -13.40
CA CYS A 25 3.46 -14.78 -12.74
C CYS A 25 3.05 -14.84 -11.26
N CYS A 26 3.21 -13.75 -10.52
CA CYS A 26 2.80 -13.67 -9.11
C CYS A 26 1.30 -13.93 -8.92
N ARG A 27 0.45 -13.40 -9.82
CA ARG A 27 -1.00 -13.66 -9.78
C ARG A 27 -1.29 -15.12 -10.08
N PHE A 28 -0.66 -15.70 -11.09
CA PHE A 28 -0.81 -17.10 -11.47
C PHE A 28 -0.43 -18.02 -10.30
N VAL A 29 0.78 -17.87 -9.75
CA VAL A 29 1.26 -18.68 -8.62
C VAL A 29 0.35 -18.51 -7.39
N TYR A 30 -0.09 -17.29 -7.06
CA TYR A 30 -1.06 -17.06 -5.98
C TYR A 30 -2.33 -17.88 -6.22
N ASN A 31 -2.89 -17.83 -7.42
CA ASN A 31 -4.14 -18.51 -7.74
C ASN A 31 -3.99 -20.04 -7.76
N CYS A 32 -2.92 -20.58 -8.35
CA CYS A 32 -2.66 -22.02 -8.38
C CYS A 32 -2.43 -22.58 -6.97
N THR A 33 -1.67 -21.87 -6.13
CA THR A 33 -1.44 -22.32 -4.74
C THR A 33 -2.70 -22.19 -3.87
N LEU A 34 -3.56 -21.21 -4.15
CA LEU A 34 -4.87 -21.09 -3.50
C LEU A 34 -5.79 -22.26 -3.91
N ALA A 35 -5.84 -22.61 -5.21
CA ALA A 35 -6.60 -23.74 -5.72
C ALA A 35 -6.09 -25.06 -5.11
N TYR A 36 -4.79 -25.31 -5.19
CA TYR A 36 -4.13 -26.50 -4.61
C TYR A 36 -4.47 -26.69 -3.13
N ARG A 37 -4.39 -25.61 -2.33
CA ARG A 37 -4.72 -25.67 -0.89
C ARG A 37 -6.19 -25.99 -0.65
N LYS A 38 -7.09 -25.48 -1.49
CA LYS A 38 -8.52 -25.73 -1.44
C LYS A 38 -8.84 -27.18 -1.79
N GLU A 39 -8.31 -27.70 -2.90
CA GLU A 39 -8.50 -29.08 -3.36
C GLU A 39 -8.01 -30.09 -2.32
N MET A 40 -6.81 -29.90 -1.78
CA MET A 40 -6.24 -30.80 -0.76
C MET A 40 -7.10 -30.83 0.50
N TYR A 41 -7.75 -29.73 0.86
CA TYR A 41 -8.64 -29.71 2.00
C TYR A 41 -10.01 -30.36 1.68
N GLU A 42 -10.56 -30.09 0.51
CA GLU A 42 -11.85 -30.68 0.09
C GLU A 42 -11.77 -32.20 -0.07
N GLU A 43 -10.74 -32.71 -0.77
CA GLU A 43 -10.56 -34.12 -1.09
C GLU A 43 -9.98 -34.93 0.08
N LYS A 44 -8.94 -34.42 0.75
CA LYS A 44 -8.15 -35.18 1.72
C LYS A 44 -8.26 -34.66 3.15
N LYS A 45 -9.06 -33.60 3.39
CA LYS A 45 -9.13 -32.91 4.67
C LYS A 45 -7.76 -32.47 5.23
N LYS A 46 -6.77 -32.34 4.31
CA LYS A 46 -5.39 -32.00 4.65
C LYS A 46 -5.16 -30.50 4.60
N SER A 47 -4.69 -29.92 5.70
CA SER A 47 -4.20 -28.53 5.73
C SER A 47 -2.81 -28.48 5.09
N VAL A 48 -2.64 -27.64 4.07
CA VAL A 48 -1.37 -27.45 3.36
C VAL A 48 -0.66 -26.20 3.87
N SER A 49 0.59 -26.36 4.30
CA SER A 49 1.43 -25.27 4.80
C SER A 49 1.97 -24.39 3.67
N LYS A 50 2.47 -23.18 4.02
CA LYS A 50 3.15 -22.30 3.07
C LYS A 50 4.39 -22.95 2.43
N THR A 51 5.09 -23.83 3.17
CA THR A 51 6.26 -24.57 2.68
C THR A 51 5.86 -25.60 1.65
N GLU A 52 4.79 -26.35 1.86
CA GLU A 52 4.26 -27.30 0.87
C GLU A 52 3.79 -26.56 -0.38
N CYS A 53 3.11 -25.40 -0.26
CA CYS A 53 2.75 -24.56 -1.40
C CYS A 53 3.99 -24.08 -2.19
N ASN A 54 5.08 -23.74 -1.51
CA ASN A 54 6.33 -23.34 -2.15
C ASN A 54 7.01 -24.51 -2.86
N ASN A 55 6.97 -25.71 -2.26
CA ASN A 55 7.45 -26.95 -2.90
C ASN A 55 6.62 -27.30 -4.14
N TYR A 56 5.30 -27.23 -4.08
CA TYR A 56 4.40 -27.38 -5.22
C TYR A 56 4.76 -26.41 -6.36
N CYS A 57 4.95 -25.13 -6.02
CA CYS A 57 5.37 -24.13 -7.02
C CYS A 57 6.72 -24.49 -7.66
N ASN A 58 7.71 -24.92 -6.89
CA ASN A 58 9.06 -25.18 -7.40
C ASN A 58 9.19 -26.49 -8.15
N ARG A 59 8.48 -27.56 -7.73
CA ARG A 59 8.62 -28.91 -8.28
C ARG A 59 7.65 -29.19 -9.42
N GLU A 60 6.44 -28.64 -9.34
CA GLU A 60 5.35 -28.91 -10.29
C GLU A 60 5.08 -27.71 -11.18
N LEU A 61 4.62 -26.56 -10.63
CA LEU A 61 4.24 -25.42 -11.45
C LEU A 61 5.36 -24.90 -12.35
N LYS A 62 6.61 -24.84 -11.86
CA LYS A 62 7.75 -24.39 -12.67
C LYS A 62 8.22 -25.43 -13.68
N LYS A 63 7.89 -26.71 -13.50
CA LYS A 63 8.18 -27.76 -14.47
C LYS A 63 7.19 -27.69 -15.63
N GLU A 64 5.92 -27.50 -15.31
CA GLU A 64 4.85 -27.38 -16.32
C GLU A 64 4.85 -26.00 -17.03
N ASN A 65 5.33 -24.96 -16.35
CA ASN A 65 5.27 -23.57 -16.80
C ASN A 65 6.67 -22.93 -16.74
N GLU A 66 7.51 -23.20 -17.73
CA GLU A 66 8.91 -22.74 -17.77
C GLU A 66 9.05 -21.20 -17.72
N TRP A 67 8.07 -20.47 -18.24
CA TRP A 67 8.03 -19.01 -18.19
C TRP A 67 8.02 -18.42 -16.77
N LEU A 68 7.71 -19.21 -15.74
CA LEU A 68 7.87 -18.80 -14.33
C LEU A 68 9.33 -18.59 -13.92
N ARG A 69 10.30 -19.14 -14.68
CA ARG A 69 11.74 -18.96 -14.43
C ARG A 69 12.29 -17.64 -14.99
N GLU A 70 11.53 -16.96 -15.86
CA GLU A 70 11.93 -15.67 -16.44
C GLU A 70 11.85 -14.53 -15.42
N VAL A 71 11.11 -14.71 -14.34
CA VAL A 71 10.89 -13.69 -13.31
C VAL A 71 11.68 -13.96 -12.04
N ASP A 72 11.68 -13.00 -11.14
CA ASP A 72 12.36 -13.13 -9.86
C ASP A 72 11.72 -14.19 -8.97
N LYS A 73 12.55 -15.12 -8.45
CA LYS A 73 12.10 -16.22 -7.59
C LYS A 73 11.44 -15.73 -6.29
N PHE A 74 11.98 -14.66 -5.70
CA PHE A 74 11.43 -14.11 -4.46
C PHE A 74 10.07 -13.46 -4.68
N ALA A 75 9.82 -12.90 -5.86
CA ALA A 75 8.49 -12.38 -6.19
C ALA A 75 7.43 -13.48 -6.17
N LEU A 76 7.76 -14.68 -6.66
CA LEU A 76 6.87 -15.85 -6.63
C LEU A 76 6.68 -16.37 -5.19
N THR A 77 7.76 -16.50 -4.42
CA THR A 77 7.70 -16.92 -3.01
C THR A 77 6.85 -15.95 -2.18
N ASN A 78 7.02 -14.64 -2.35
CA ASN A 78 6.21 -13.64 -1.67
C ASN A 78 4.73 -13.67 -2.10
N ALA A 79 4.44 -14.07 -3.34
CA ALA A 79 3.04 -14.26 -3.77
C ALA A 79 2.37 -15.40 -2.99
N ILE A 80 3.09 -16.49 -2.72
CA ILE A 80 2.63 -17.62 -1.88
C ILE A 80 2.46 -17.17 -0.43
N TYR A 81 3.41 -16.42 0.12
CA TYR A 81 3.32 -15.89 1.49
C TYR A 81 2.16 -14.91 1.66
N ASN A 82 1.87 -14.12 0.66
CA ASN A 82 0.69 -13.25 0.65
C ASN A 82 -0.63 -14.04 0.62
N MET A 83 -0.67 -15.19 -0.06
CA MET A 83 -1.80 -16.10 -0.04
C MET A 83 -1.97 -16.73 1.36
N ASP A 84 -0.88 -17.20 1.95
CA ASP A 84 -0.90 -17.76 3.32
C ASP A 84 -1.33 -16.71 4.35
N ALA A 85 -0.80 -15.48 4.26
CA ALA A 85 -1.22 -14.37 5.12
C ALA A 85 -2.73 -14.06 5.01
N ALA A 86 -3.32 -14.19 3.81
CA ALA A 86 -4.76 -14.05 3.64
C ALA A 86 -5.55 -15.16 4.35
N TYR A 87 -5.05 -16.39 4.37
CA TYR A 87 -5.62 -17.48 5.17
C TYR A 87 -5.48 -17.23 6.68
N GLN A 88 -4.30 -16.77 7.13
CA GLN A 88 -4.10 -16.43 8.54
C GLN A 88 -5.10 -15.37 9.02
N LYS A 89 -5.35 -14.35 8.21
CA LYS A 89 -6.37 -13.34 8.50
C LYS A 89 -7.79 -13.92 8.54
N PHE A 90 -8.11 -14.81 7.63
CA PHE A 90 -9.41 -15.50 7.65
C PHE A 90 -9.64 -16.24 8.96
N PHE A 91 -8.65 -17.02 9.43
CA PHE A 91 -8.80 -17.81 10.65
C PHE A 91 -8.70 -16.98 11.93
N LYS A 92 -7.77 -16.01 12.01
CA LYS A 92 -7.52 -15.24 13.23
C LYS A 92 -8.39 -14.01 13.39
N GLU A 93 -8.63 -13.28 12.28
CA GLU A 93 -9.34 -12.01 12.28
C GLU A 93 -10.78 -12.12 11.75
N HIS A 94 -11.26 -13.34 11.46
CA HIS A 94 -12.58 -13.62 10.88
C HIS A 94 -12.90 -12.77 9.66
N THR A 95 -11.87 -12.47 8.85
CA THR A 95 -12.04 -11.77 7.56
C THR A 95 -12.66 -12.70 6.51
N GLY A 96 -13.04 -12.17 5.34
CA GLY A 96 -13.56 -13.01 4.26
C GLY A 96 -12.53 -14.02 3.73
N TYR A 97 -13.02 -15.16 3.24
CA TYR A 97 -12.18 -16.21 2.65
C TYR A 97 -11.31 -15.65 1.51
N PRO A 98 -10.04 -16.12 1.36
CA PRO A 98 -9.14 -15.68 0.30
C PRO A 98 -9.75 -15.86 -1.10
N LYS A 99 -9.70 -14.79 -1.91
CA LYS A 99 -10.27 -14.79 -3.27
C LYS A 99 -9.18 -14.90 -4.32
N PHE A 100 -9.51 -15.52 -5.46
CA PHE A 100 -8.64 -15.51 -6.63
C PHE A 100 -8.37 -14.09 -7.13
N LYS A 101 -7.12 -13.80 -7.48
CA LYS A 101 -6.72 -12.50 -8.04
C LYS A 101 -7.04 -12.40 -9.52
N SER A 102 -7.63 -11.26 -9.92
CA SER A 102 -7.96 -10.96 -11.32
C SER A 102 -6.91 -10.08 -11.99
N LYS A 103 -6.77 -10.20 -13.32
CA LYS A 103 -5.99 -9.25 -14.15
C LYS A 103 -6.52 -7.83 -14.04
N HIS A 104 -7.80 -7.67 -13.70
CA HIS A 104 -8.49 -6.38 -13.64
C HIS A 104 -8.43 -5.72 -12.27
N ASP A 105 -7.84 -6.38 -11.26
CA ASP A 105 -7.66 -5.80 -9.93
C ASP A 105 -6.88 -4.50 -9.99
N SER A 106 -7.31 -3.54 -9.18
CA SER A 106 -6.70 -2.19 -9.13
C SER A 106 -5.32 -2.21 -8.46
N HIS A 107 -5.08 -3.14 -7.54
CA HIS A 107 -3.82 -3.29 -6.84
C HIS A 107 -2.90 -4.27 -7.56
N LYS A 108 -1.83 -3.75 -8.15
CA LYS A 108 -0.82 -4.54 -8.85
C LYS A 108 0.52 -4.29 -8.22
N SER A 109 1.02 -5.26 -7.48
CA SER A 109 2.34 -5.19 -6.84
C SER A 109 2.95 -6.57 -6.68
N TYR A 110 4.27 -6.61 -6.62
CA TYR A 110 5.06 -7.76 -6.19
C TYR A 110 6.18 -7.30 -5.28
N THR A 111 6.60 -8.17 -4.37
CA THR A 111 7.69 -7.91 -3.43
C THR A 111 8.84 -8.86 -3.71
N THR A 112 10.07 -8.34 -3.70
CA THR A 112 11.31 -9.10 -3.79
C THR A 112 12.16 -8.85 -2.56
N ASN A 113 12.92 -9.85 -2.13
CA ASN A 113 13.79 -9.77 -0.96
C ASN A 113 15.20 -9.36 -1.35
N PHE A 114 15.88 -8.66 -0.45
CA PHE A 114 17.28 -8.35 -0.57
C PHE A 114 18.12 -9.62 -0.32
N THR A 115 19.03 -9.92 -1.24
CA THR A 115 20.06 -10.98 -1.13
C THR A 115 21.23 -10.64 -2.06
N ASN A 116 22.45 -10.74 -1.57
CA ASN A 116 23.67 -10.59 -2.37
C ASN A 116 23.62 -9.34 -3.29
N ASP A 117 23.34 -8.19 -2.74
CA ASP A 117 23.31 -6.88 -3.42
C ASP A 117 22.44 -6.82 -4.69
N ASN A 118 21.37 -7.64 -4.71
CA ASN A 118 20.42 -7.66 -5.81
C ASN A 118 19.51 -6.40 -5.86
N ILE A 119 19.47 -5.62 -4.78
CA ILE A 119 18.75 -4.35 -4.68
C ILE A 119 19.73 -3.29 -4.19
N THR A 120 20.03 -2.29 -5.01
CA THR A 120 20.91 -1.16 -4.64
C THR A 120 20.26 0.16 -5.06
N VAL A 121 20.62 1.23 -4.37
CA VAL A 121 20.13 2.60 -4.63
C VAL A 121 21.34 3.50 -4.89
N ASP A 122 21.32 4.16 -6.03
CA ASP A 122 22.28 5.19 -6.41
C ASP A 122 21.58 6.55 -6.33
N PHE A 123 21.84 7.29 -5.26
CA PHE A 123 21.22 8.59 -5.02
C PHE A 123 21.76 9.68 -5.95
N GLU A 124 23.00 9.58 -6.40
CA GLU A 124 23.61 10.57 -7.32
C GLU A 124 23.02 10.46 -8.71
N ARG A 125 22.92 9.24 -9.23
CA ARG A 125 22.39 8.98 -10.57
C ARG A 125 20.86 8.87 -10.61
N ASN A 126 20.19 8.94 -9.45
CA ASN A 126 18.74 8.70 -9.33
C ASN A 126 18.29 7.38 -9.95
N LYS A 127 18.97 6.30 -9.59
CA LYS A 127 18.69 4.95 -10.08
C LYS A 127 18.52 3.96 -8.95
N ILE A 128 17.68 2.95 -9.19
CA ILE A 128 17.49 1.80 -8.30
C ILE A 128 17.71 0.53 -9.12
N LYS A 129 18.64 -0.32 -8.68
CA LYS A 129 18.82 -1.67 -9.22
C LYS A 129 17.80 -2.59 -8.57
N LEU A 130 17.11 -3.38 -9.39
CA LEU A 130 16.13 -4.36 -8.95
C LEU A 130 16.34 -5.70 -9.68
N PRO A 131 16.02 -6.85 -9.04
CA PRO A 131 16.12 -8.16 -9.67
C PRO A 131 15.37 -8.21 -11.01
N LYS A 132 16.01 -8.77 -12.04
CA LYS A 132 15.49 -8.90 -13.41
C LYS A 132 15.18 -7.57 -14.14
N LEU A 133 15.29 -6.41 -13.48
CA LEU A 133 15.03 -5.09 -14.08
C LEU A 133 16.31 -4.29 -14.30
N ARG A 134 17.45 -4.70 -13.70
CA ARG A 134 18.69 -3.92 -13.68
C ARG A 134 18.44 -2.53 -13.10
N GLU A 135 19.13 -1.50 -13.59
CA GLU A 135 18.99 -0.12 -13.13
C GLU A 135 17.74 0.54 -13.71
N VAL A 136 16.84 1.00 -12.85
CA VAL A 136 15.61 1.71 -13.21
C VAL A 136 15.75 3.15 -12.75
N LYS A 137 15.46 4.12 -13.62
CA LYS A 137 15.42 5.55 -13.27
C LYS A 137 14.35 5.79 -12.21
N ALA A 138 14.70 6.51 -11.14
CA ALA A 138 13.82 6.82 -10.02
C ALA A 138 13.84 8.31 -9.70
N LYS A 139 12.84 8.80 -8.95
CA LYS A 139 12.87 10.11 -8.31
C LYS A 139 13.14 9.89 -6.82
N LEU A 140 14.42 10.01 -6.44
CA LEU A 140 14.89 9.83 -5.08
C LEU A 140 14.83 11.18 -4.35
N HIS A 141 13.73 11.45 -3.66
CA HIS A 141 13.47 12.72 -2.96
C HIS A 141 13.85 12.70 -1.49
N ARG A 142 14.29 11.57 -0.98
CA ARG A 142 14.78 11.37 0.40
C ARG A 142 15.93 10.38 0.35
N ASN A 143 16.99 10.68 1.06
CA ASN A 143 18.06 9.73 1.30
C ASN A 143 17.71 8.89 2.52
N PHE A 144 18.30 7.73 2.63
CA PHE A 144 18.23 6.87 3.82
C PHE A 144 19.60 6.24 4.06
N SER A 145 19.88 5.94 5.32
CA SER A 145 20.94 5.06 5.78
C SER A 145 20.34 3.76 6.31
N GLY A 146 21.07 2.67 6.22
CA GLY A 146 20.64 1.38 6.74
C GLY A 146 20.54 0.28 5.70
N GLN A 147 20.16 -0.91 6.15
CA GLN A 147 20.15 -2.12 5.34
C GLN A 147 18.79 -2.31 4.65
N ILE A 148 18.79 -2.45 3.32
CA ILE A 148 17.57 -2.80 2.58
C ILE A 148 17.20 -4.26 2.89
N LYS A 149 15.95 -4.52 3.23
CA LYS A 149 15.40 -5.88 3.48
C LYS A 149 14.59 -6.39 2.30
N SER A 150 13.80 -5.52 1.69
CA SER A 150 12.95 -5.88 0.55
C SER A 150 12.56 -4.68 -0.30
N ALA A 151 12.11 -4.95 -1.52
CA ALA A 151 11.54 -3.96 -2.43
C ALA A 151 10.17 -4.41 -2.93
N THR A 152 9.16 -3.55 -2.83
CA THR A 152 7.84 -3.77 -3.41
C THR A 152 7.64 -2.86 -4.61
N VAL A 153 7.56 -3.45 -5.80
CA VAL A 153 7.24 -2.73 -7.03
C VAL A 153 5.73 -2.71 -7.23
N SER A 154 5.17 -1.54 -7.52
CA SER A 154 3.73 -1.37 -7.69
C SER A 154 3.38 -0.55 -8.93
N LEU A 155 2.25 -0.91 -9.56
CA LEU A 155 1.65 -0.20 -10.68
C LEU A 155 0.29 0.33 -10.27
N THR A 156 0.12 1.67 -10.35
CA THR A 156 -1.15 2.32 -10.04
C THR A 156 -2.14 2.23 -11.21
N PRO A 157 -3.45 2.37 -10.95
CA PRO A 157 -4.46 2.47 -12.02
C PRO A 157 -4.24 3.65 -12.99
N SER A 158 -3.53 4.69 -12.57
CA SER A 158 -3.12 5.83 -13.41
C SER A 158 -1.96 5.52 -14.36
N GLY A 159 -1.35 4.32 -14.23
CA GLY A 159 -0.21 3.87 -15.05
C GLY A 159 1.16 4.34 -14.54
N LYS A 160 1.26 4.77 -13.29
CA LYS A 160 2.53 5.15 -12.66
C LYS A 160 3.14 3.98 -11.91
N TYR A 161 4.47 3.87 -11.97
CA TYR A 161 5.23 2.84 -11.26
C TYR A 161 5.90 3.42 -10.02
N TYR A 162 5.88 2.65 -8.95
CA TYR A 162 6.54 2.99 -7.68
C TYR A 162 7.31 1.79 -7.17
N VAL A 163 8.36 2.07 -6.41
CA VAL A 163 9.05 1.09 -5.57
C VAL A 163 8.99 1.56 -4.13
N SER A 164 8.66 0.66 -3.21
CA SER A 164 8.76 0.88 -1.78
C SER A 164 9.86 -0.01 -1.25
N LEU A 165 10.92 0.60 -0.71
CA LEU A 165 12.06 -0.09 -0.12
C LEU A 165 11.83 -0.19 1.39
N LEU A 166 11.86 -1.39 1.93
CA LEU A 166 11.85 -1.62 3.36
C LEU A 166 13.31 -1.63 3.83
N VAL A 167 13.65 -0.70 4.70
CA VAL A 167 15.01 -0.46 5.18
C VAL A 167 15.04 -0.59 6.69
N GLU A 168 16.02 -1.29 7.22
CA GLU A 168 16.33 -1.30 8.63
C GLU A 168 17.26 -0.13 8.93
N THR A 169 16.75 0.84 9.69
CA THR A 169 17.44 2.07 10.06
C THR A 169 17.64 2.13 11.58
N GLU A 170 18.59 2.90 12.03
CA GLU A 170 18.72 3.27 13.43
C GLU A 170 17.49 4.07 13.88
N HIS A 171 17.23 4.05 15.16
CA HIS A 171 16.15 4.81 15.78
C HIS A 171 16.69 6.18 16.19
N GLU A 172 16.09 7.23 15.67
CA GLU A 172 16.34 8.61 16.13
C GLU A 172 15.19 9.00 17.06
N GLU A 173 15.46 9.12 18.34
CA GLU A 173 14.48 9.60 19.32
C GLU A 173 14.35 11.11 19.21
N LEU A 174 13.10 11.61 19.27
CA LEU A 174 12.86 13.04 19.43
C LEU A 174 13.19 13.48 20.86
N PRO A 175 13.62 14.74 21.06
CA PRO A 175 13.82 15.29 22.40
C PRO A 175 12.50 15.26 23.17
N HIS A 176 12.59 14.99 24.47
CA HIS A 176 11.44 14.97 25.36
C HIS A 176 10.80 16.36 25.47
N ILE A 177 9.48 16.44 25.30
CA ILE A 177 8.70 17.68 25.31
C ILE A 177 7.66 17.57 26.42
N ASN A 178 7.62 18.51 27.36
CA ASN A 178 6.61 18.55 28.44
C ASN A 178 5.31 19.19 27.97
N HIS A 179 4.73 18.69 26.90
CA HIS A 179 3.45 19.18 26.38
C HIS A 179 2.55 18.01 25.98
N ASN A 180 1.30 18.06 26.39
CA ASN A 180 0.29 17.04 26.13
C ASN A 180 -0.92 17.69 25.49
N THR A 181 -1.58 17.00 24.55
CA THR A 181 -2.77 17.52 23.88
C THR A 181 -3.86 16.47 23.72
N GLY A 182 -5.10 16.92 23.87
CA GLY A 182 -6.30 16.19 23.47
C GLY A 182 -6.72 16.60 22.06
N LEU A 183 -7.21 15.65 21.26
CA LEU A 183 -7.67 15.88 19.90
C LEU A 183 -9.17 15.60 19.80
N ASP A 184 -9.96 16.64 19.52
CA ASP A 184 -11.36 16.55 19.11
C ASP A 184 -11.44 16.48 17.58
N LEU A 185 -12.06 15.40 17.04
CA LEU A 185 -12.12 15.12 15.62
C LEU A 185 -13.48 15.50 15.03
N GLY A 186 -13.51 16.54 14.18
CA GLY A 186 -14.74 17.11 13.63
C GLY A 186 -14.84 17.06 12.10
N ILE A 187 -16.05 17.29 11.57
CA ILE A 187 -16.31 17.39 10.13
C ILE A 187 -16.04 18.81 9.62
N LYS A 188 -16.37 19.82 10.39
CA LYS A 188 -16.18 21.25 10.04
C LYS A 188 -14.70 21.59 10.08
N ASP A 189 -14.12 21.47 11.25
CA ASP A 189 -12.70 21.46 11.48
C ASP A 189 -12.26 20.00 11.59
N LEU A 190 -11.17 19.63 10.92
CA LEU A 190 -10.72 18.23 10.85
C LEU A 190 -10.29 17.74 12.23
N CYS A 191 -9.66 18.63 12.99
CA CYS A 191 -9.20 18.37 14.34
C CYS A 191 -9.07 19.71 15.09
N ILE A 192 -9.39 19.71 16.39
CA ILE A 192 -9.15 20.80 17.32
C ILE A 192 -8.33 20.25 18.47
N THR A 193 -7.25 20.91 18.82
CA THR A 193 -6.44 20.54 20.00
C THR A 193 -7.01 21.14 21.28
N SER A 194 -6.67 20.56 22.43
CA SER A 194 -7.05 21.11 23.75
C SER A 194 -6.58 22.54 23.96
N ASP A 195 -5.53 22.99 23.27
CA ASP A 195 -5.02 24.35 23.29
C ASP A 195 -5.81 25.32 22.39
N GLY A 196 -6.86 24.82 21.72
CA GLY A 196 -7.71 25.63 20.85
C GLY A 196 -7.17 25.79 19.42
N LYS A 197 -6.05 25.16 19.04
CA LYS A 197 -5.53 25.16 17.66
C LYS A 197 -6.44 24.36 16.75
N LYS A 198 -6.91 24.97 15.66
CA LYS A 198 -7.87 24.39 14.72
C LYS A 198 -7.21 24.00 13.40
N TYR A 199 -7.38 22.74 13.00
CA TYR A 199 -6.97 22.24 11.70
C TYR A 199 -8.18 22.18 10.78
N ILE A 200 -8.25 23.07 9.80
CA ILE A 200 -9.39 23.22 8.90
C ILE A 200 -9.52 22.02 7.97
N ASN A 201 -10.74 21.53 7.77
CA ASN A 201 -11.01 20.51 6.77
C ASN A 201 -10.86 21.07 5.34
N PRO A 202 -9.87 20.59 4.55
CA PRO A 202 -9.58 21.14 3.22
C PRO A 202 -10.63 20.76 2.16
N LYS A 203 -11.63 19.93 2.48
CA LYS A 203 -12.75 19.49 1.61
C LYS A 203 -12.29 19.08 0.21
N ILE A 204 -11.28 18.20 0.15
CA ILE A 204 -10.54 17.88 -1.08
C ILE A 204 -11.44 17.17 -2.10
N ILE A 205 -12.31 16.26 -1.66
CA ILE A 205 -13.26 15.58 -2.55
C ILE A 205 -14.19 16.62 -3.19
N LYS A 206 -14.73 17.54 -2.40
CA LYS A 206 -15.64 18.59 -2.89
C LYS A 206 -15.00 19.44 -4.01
N LYS A 207 -13.72 19.79 -3.88
CA LYS A 207 -12.97 20.55 -4.90
C LYS A 207 -12.85 19.83 -6.24
N HIS A 208 -12.80 18.50 -6.21
CA HIS A 208 -12.63 17.68 -7.42
C HIS A 208 -13.91 17.00 -7.91
N GLU A 209 -15.01 17.11 -7.18
CA GLU A 209 -16.26 16.39 -7.42
C GLU A 209 -16.84 16.65 -8.80
N LYS A 210 -17.01 17.92 -9.17
CA LYS A 210 -17.58 18.31 -10.50
C LYS A 210 -16.80 17.64 -11.64
N LYS A 211 -15.46 17.62 -11.55
CA LYS A 211 -14.59 16.97 -12.54
C LYS A 211 -14.77 15.47 -12.55
N LEU A 212 -14.83 14.84 -11.38
CA LEU A 212 -14.99 13.39 -11.24
C LEU A 212 -16.33 12.92 -11.81
N VAL A 213 -17.43 13.57 -11.43
CA VAL A 213 -18.78 13.26 -11.94
C VAL A 213 -18.84 13.41 -13.47
N ARG A 214 -18.28 14.50 -14.04
CA ARG A 214 -18.21 14.67 -15.49
C ARG A 214 -17.46 13.52 -16.17
N LEU A 215 -16.32 13.12 -15.65
CA LEU A 215 -15.52 12.02 -16.21
C LEU A 215 -16.25 10.67 -16.08
N GLN A 216 -16.96 10.44 -14.98
CA GLN A 216 -17.75 9.22 -14.78
C GLN A 216 -18.92 9.14 -15.76
N ARG A 217 -19.66 10.26 -15.97
CA ARG A 217 -20.71 10.34 -17.00
C ARG A 217 -20.14 10.08 -18.39
N GLN A 218 -19.01 10.69 -18.74
CA GLN A 218 -18.32 10.42 -20.01
C GLN A 218 -17.94 8.94 -20.16
N LEU A 219 -17.49 8.28 -19.08
CA LEU A 219 -17.14 6.87 -19.13
C LEU A 219 -18.35 5.97 -19.37
N ALA A 220 -19.50 6.30 -18.75
CA ALA A 220 -20.75 5.54 -18.91
C ALA A 220 -21.25 5.50 -20.37
N HIS A 221 -20.98 6.57 -21.13
CA HIS A 221 -21.34 6.66 -22.56
C HIS A 221 -20.26 6.10 -23.51
N LYS A 222 -19.17 5.52 -22.99
CA LYS A 222 -18.14 4.91 -23.85
C LYS A 222 -18.37 3.42 -24.01
N GLU A 223 -18.15 2.95 -25.22
CA GLU A 223 -18.14 1.53 -25.52
C GLU A 223 -17.08 0.82 -24.65
N LYS A 224 -17.52 -0.20 -23.91
CA LYS A 224 -16.64 -0.98 -23.03
C LYS A 224 -15.51 -1.62 -23.85
N ARG A 225 -14.28 -1.56 -23.31
CA ARG A 225 -13.06 -2.07 -23.94
C ARG A 225 -12.53 -1.27 -25.14
N SER A 226 -13.19 -0.18 -25.56
CA SER A 226 -12.65 0.71 -26.59
C SER A 226 -11.43 1.48 -26.09
N GLN A 227 -10.59 1.99 -26.99
CA GLN A 227 -9.44 2.84 -26.64
C GLN A 227 -9.88 4.10 -25.88
N ASN A 228 -11.02 4.68 -26.28
CA ASN A 228 -11.57 5.87 -25.62
C ASN A 228 -12.09 5.56 -24.21
N TYR A 229 -12.63 4.37 -23.98
CA TYR A 229 -12.98 3.88 -22.64
C TYR A 229 -11.73 3.83 -21.73
N TYR A 230 -10.64 3.22 -22.18
CA TYR A 230 -9.41 3.13 -21.40
C TYR A 230 -8.76 4.51 -21.17
N LYS A 231 -8.77 5.41 -22.16
CA LYS A 231 -8.30 6.79 -21.99
C LYS A 231 -9.10 7.54 -20.91
N THR A 232 -10.43 7.42 -20.93
CA THR A 232 -11.29 8.08 -19.94
C THR A 232 -11.12 7.46 -18.55
N ARG A 233 -11.04 6.13 -18.44
CA ARG A 233 -10.75 5.42 -17.19
C ARG A 233 -9.41 5.88 -16.57
N LYS A 234 -8.38 6.10 -17.39
CA LYS A 234 -7.09 6.64 -16.93
C LYS A 234 -7.23 8.08 -16.39
N LYS A 235 -8.05 8.93 -17.04
CA LYS A 235 -8.33 10.30 -16.53
C LYS A 235 -9.02 10.26 -15.17
N ILE A 236 -9.96 9.35 -14.96
CA ILE A 236 -10.62 9.12 -13.66
C ILE A 236 -9.59 8.67 -12.62
N ALA A 237 -8.73 7.70 -12.94
CA ALA A 237 -7.69 7.21 -12.05
C ALA A 237 -6.71 8.33 -11.64
N LEU A 238 -6.32 9.20 -12.57
CA LEU A 238 -5.49 10.37 -12.29
C LEU A 238 -6.20 11.38 -11.37
N CYS A 239 -7.50 11.56 -11.52
CA CYS A 239 -8.29 12.42 -10.63
C CYS A 239 -8.34 11.87 -9.19
N HIS A 240 -8.62 10.58 -9.04
CA HIS A 240 -8.57 9.91 -7.73
C HIS A 240 -7.18 9.94 -7.10
N GLU A 241 -6.14 9.72 -7.89
CA GLU A 241 -4.75 9.79 -7.40
C GLU A 241 -4.43 11.20 -6.89
N LYS A 242 -4.85 12.26 -7.60
CA LYS A 242 -4.66 13.63 -7.13
C LYS A 242 -5.38 13.89 -5.81
N ILE A 243 -6.63 13.48 -5.67
CA ILE A 243 -7.41 13.60 -4.42
C ILE A 243 -6.66 12.90 -3.28
N THR A 244 -6.26 11.64 -3.50
CA THR A 244 -5.57 10.83 -2.48
C THR A 244 -4.22 11.44 -2.07
N ASN A 245 -3.43 11.90 -3.04
CA ASN A 245 -2.11 12.48 -2.75
C ASN A 245 -2.21 13.80 -2.02
N THR A 246 -3.15 14.69 -2.43
CA THR A 246 -3.36 15.98 -1.75
C THR A 246 -3.83 15.76 -0.32
N ARG A 247 -4.72 14.79 -0.09
CA ARG A 247 -5.18 14.42 1.25
C ARG A 247 -4.05 13.89 2.11
N LYS A 248 -3.28 12.94 1.59
CA LYS A 248 -2.13 12.38 2.30
C LYS A 248 -1.09 13.43 2.65
N ASP A 249 -0.76 14.33 1.74
CA ASP A 249 0.19 15.41 2.00
C ASP A 249 -0.29 16.32 3.14
N TYR A 250 -1.57 16.71 3.12
CA TYR A 250 -2.17 17.51 4.20
C TYR A 250 -2.10 16.80 5.55
N LEU A 251 -2.56 15.52 5.59
CA LEU A 251 -2.56 14.74 6.82
C LEU A 251 -1.13 14.45 7.33
N HIS A 252 -0.16 14.27 6.43
CA HIS A 252 1.24 14.07 6.81
C HIS A 252 1.86 15.31 7.46
N LYS A 253 1.57 16.50 6.93
CA LYS A 253 2.02 17.77 7.50
C LYS A 253 1.41 17.97 8.88
N MET A 254 0.09 17.88 8.97
CA MET A 254 -0.66 18.01 10.21
C MET A 254 -0.21 17.01 11.28
N SER A 255 -0.17 15.74 10.97
CA SER A 255 0.25 14.71 11.94
C SER A 255 1.72 14.79 12.33
N HIS A 256 2.58 15.36 11.47
CA HIS A 256 3.97 15.64 11.83
C HIS A 256 4.05 16.78 12.82
N GLU A 257 3.35 17.88 12.57
CA GLU A 257 3.26 19.03 13.45
C GLU A 257 2.74 18.64 14.83
N ILE A 258 1.60 17.94 14.90
CA ILE A 258 1.02 17.49 16.17
C ILE A 258 2.01 16.64 16.98
N ILE A 259 2.71 15.70 16.33
CA ILE A 259 3.67 14.82 17.02
C ILE A 259 4.94 15.56 17.44
N SER A 260 5.43 16.50 16.63
CA SER A 260 6.63 17.27 16.96
C SER A 260 6.43 18.28 18.10
N GLU A 261 5.21 18.64 18.41
CA GLU A 261 4.86 19.63 19.45
C GLU A 261 4.38 18.98 20.76
N ASN A 262 4.09 17.66 20.78
CA ASN A 262 3.44 17.01 21.92
C ASN A 262 4.06 15.66 22.28
N GLN A 263 4.28 15.42 23.58
CA GLN A 263 4.76 14.16 24.14
C GLN A 263 3.64 13.13 24.25
N VAL A 264 2.45 13.54 24.72
CA VAL A 264 1.28 12.69 24.86
C VAL A 264 0.14 13.26 24.03
N ILE A 265 -0.48 12.40 23.24
CA ILE A 265 -1.61 12.75 22.38
C ILE A 265 -2.77 11.83 22.73
N VAL A 266 -3.87 12.40 23.20
CA VAL A 266 -5.12 11.67 23.50
C VAL A 266 -6.12 11.98 22.40
N SER A 267 -6.69 10.96 21.78
CA SER A 267 -7.69 11.10 20.71
C SER A 267 -8.87 10.19 20.94
N GLU A 268 -10.05 10.59 20.50
CA GLU A 268 -11.25 9.77 20.53
C GLU A 268 -11.10 8.51 19.66
N ASP A 269 -11.61 7.38 20.16
CA ASP A 269 -11.77 6.16 19.37
C ASP A 269 -13.08 6.20 18.57
N LEU A 270 -13.04 6.79 17.39
CA LEU A 270 -14.21 6.92 16.54
C LEU A 270 -14.56 5.61 15.84
N GLN A 271 -15.79 5.14 16.04
CA GLN A 271 -16.35 3.97 15.35
C GLN A 271 -16.71 4.30 13.88
N ILE A 272 -15.70 4.68 13.08
CA ILE A 272 -15.84 5.19 11.72
C ILE A 272 -16.65 4.25 10.82
N LYS A 273 -16.47 2.92 10.96
CA LYS A 273 -17.24 1.92 10.21
C LYS A 273 -18.74 2.03 10.43
N ASN A 274 -19.17 2.37 11.64
CA ASN A 274 -20.58 2.55 11.98
C ASN A 274 -21.06 3.93 11.53
N MET A 275 -20.24 4.96 11.66
CA MET A 275 -20.59 6.32 11.26
C MET A 275 -20.83 6.46 9.74
N VAL A 276 -20.08 5.75 8.90
CA VAL A 276 -20.29 5.79 7.42
C VAL A 276 -21.55 5.05 6.96
N LYS A 277 -22.23 4.31 7.83
CA LYS A 277 -23.57 3.75 7.52
C LYS A 277 -24.65 4.86 7.38
N ASN A 278 -24.42 6.01 8.00
CA ASN A 278 -25.27 7.19 7.80
C ASN A 278 -24.99 7.81 6.43
N HIS A 279 -25.88 7.57 5.47
CA HIS A 279 -25.74 8.03 4.08
C HIS A 279 -25.60 9.55 3.93
N ARG A 280 -26.17 10.35 4.83
CA ARG A 280 -26.09 11.82 4.81
C ARG A 280 -24.67 12.31 5.16
N LEU A 281 -24.00 11.64 6.06
CA LEU A 281 -22.66 12.02 6.57
C LEU A 281 -21.52 11.24 5.94
N ALA A 282 -21.79 10.05 5.34
CA ALA A 282 -20.79 9.13 4.81
C ALA A 282 -19.76 9.79 3.88
N LYS A 283 -20.23 10.71 3.02
CA LYS A 283 -19.36 11.45 2.10
C LYS A 283 -18.41 12.40 2.85
N SER A 284 -18.93 13.14 3.82
CA SER A 284 -18.15 14.09 4.63
C SER A 284 -17.13 13.33 5.50
N ILE A 285 -17.54 12.25 6.15
CA ILE A 285 -16.69 11.38 6.95
C ILE A 285 -15.57 10.77 6.08
N SER A 286 -15.89 10.31 4.87
CA SER A 286 -14.89 9.80 3.93
C SER A 286 -13.92 10.88 3.42
N ASP A 287 -14.35 12.14 3.33
CA ASP A 287 -13.49 13.26 2.92
C ASP A 287 -12.51 13.64 4.01
N VAL A 288 -12.92 13.64 5.27
CA VAL A 288 -12.08 13.96 6.43
C VAL A 288 -10.97 12.93 6.64
N SER A 289 -11.28 11.64 6.43
CA SER A 289 -10.30 10.53 6.55
C SER A 289 -9.65 10.40 7.93
N TRP A 290 -10.42 10.48 9.01
CA TRP A 290 -9.95 10.32 10.40
C TRP A 290 -9.14 9.04 10.60
N TYR A 291 -9.57 7.90 10.04
CA TYR A 291 -8.80 6.65 10.12
C TYR A 291 -7.35 6.81 9.63
N GLU A 292 -7.13 7.53 8.52
CA GLU A 292 -5.78 7.76 8.01
C GLU A 292 -4.98 8.73 8.91
N LEU A 293 -5.64 9.70 9.53
CA LEU A 293 -5.02 10.60 10.50
C LEU A 293 -4.56 9.84 11.74
N THR A 294 -5.48 9.09 12.39
CA THR A 294 -5.17 8.30 13.59
C THR A 294 -4.04 7.30 13.30
N ARG A 295 -4.14 6.56 12.19
CA ARG A 295 -3.07 5.66 11.74
C ARG A 295 -1.72 6.38 11.55
N GLN A 296 -1.73 7.63 11.07
CA GLN A 296 -0.49 8.41 10.91
C GLN A 296 0.07 8.89 12.24
N LEU A 297 -0.77 9.26 13.19
CA LEU A 297 -0.35 9.60 14.54
C LEU A 297 0.24 8.37 15.25
N GLU A 298 -0.45 7.22 15.23
CA GLU A 298 0.01 5.98 15.85
C GLU A 298 1.40 5.56 15.35
N TYR A 299 1.58 5.35 14.03
CA TYR A 299 2.88 4.86 13.54
C TYR A 299 4.00 5.88 13.67
N LYS A 300 3.70 7.18 13.60
CA LYS A 300 4.73 8.22 13.81
C LYS A 300 5.12 8.31 15.28
N ALA A 301 4.17 8.20 16.21
CA ALA A 301 4.47 8.11 17.62
C ALA A 301 5.37 6.92 17.94
N CYS A 302 5.05 5.71 17.41
CA CYS A 302 5.92 4.53 17.52
C CYS A 302 7.30 4.73 16.90
N LEU A 303 7.44 5.53 15.84
CA LEU A 303 8.70 5.79 15.17
C LEU A 303 9.57 6.83 15.88
N LEU A 304 8.99 7.72 16.64
CA LEU A 304 9.65 8.89 17.21
C LEU A 304 9.72 8.86 18.76
N TYR A 305 8.83 8.09 19.38
CA TYR A 305 8.80 7.87 20.83
C TYR A 305 8.79 6.37 21.10
N THR A 306 9.63 5.92 22.01
CA THR A 306 9.69 4.52 22.47
C THR A 306 8.54 4.22 23.45
N SER A 307 7.31 4.48 23.08
CA SER A 307 6.17 4.04 23.88
C SER A 307 5.65 2.72 23.29
N PRO A 308 5.50 1.65 24.11
CA PRO A 308 4.86 0.44 23.64
C PRO A 308 3.46 0.77 23.16
N SER A 309 3.11 0.25 21.99
CA SER A 309 1.73 0.35 21.49
C SER A 309 0.80 -0.33 22.52
N PRO A 310 -0.39 0.21 22.80
CA PRO A 310 -1.38 -0.46 23.64
C PRO A 310 -1.78 -1.86 23.16
N ARG A 311 -1.27 -2.28 22.01
CA ARG A 311 -1.44 -3.64 21.45
C ARG A 311 -0.36 -4.65 21.89
N ASP A 312 0.67 -4.19 22.57
CA ASP A 312 1.79 -5.02 23.05
C ASP A 312 1.70 -5.32 24.56
N SER A 313 0.60 -4.93 25.19
CA SER A 313 0.22 -5.27 26.57
C SER A 313 -0.88 -6.31 26.65
#